data_a8ea3e05ae0051102e1e396fb4e4984f
#
_entry.id   a8ea3e05ae0051102e1e396fb4e4984f
#
_cell.length_a   1.000
_cell.length_b   1.000
_cell.length_c   1.000
_cell.angle_alpha   90.00
_cell.angle_beta   90.00
_cell.angle_gamma   90.00
#
_symmetry.space_group_name_H-M   'P 1'
#
loop_
_entity.id
_entity.type
_entity.pdbx_description
1 polymer ?
#
loop_
_entity_poly.entity_id
_entity_poly.type
_entity_poly.pdbx_seq_one_letter_code
_entity_poly.pdbx_strand_id
1 'polypeptide(L)'
;MRKYPILSLLILFTATAMAQNPVAEEDVIINPIVDDPVQVEITEWPVPWKDTRPRDPDVAPNGVIWLVGQGGDYAARFDPDTGEFRRKDLPPGTGPHNLIIDWDGTLWIAGNRQAFIGRMSYVTGEVTRFTMPDESARDPHTMVFSGRDEIWFTLQWSNKVGRLNKKSGNVDLVPMQTEKARPYGIKMNSKGHPWVALLGTNGLATVDPASLELKVIYLPREKARLRRLAITPDDAVWYTDYNEGYIGRYEPETGEFTEWKTPSEKSGPYAMAADANGRIWFVETWPETNLLVGFDPQAGTFFSVTPIPSGGGSVRHMVYDPNRNSLWFGTDTNNLARAVLP
;
A
#
# COMPACT_ATOMS: atom_id res chain seq x y z
N MET A 1 20.03 -58.62 50.30
CA MET A 1 19.16 -57.88 49.39
C MET A 1 19.16 -56.40 49.80
N ARG A 2 19.89 -55.55 49.12
CA ARG A 2 19.95 -54.11 49.39
C ARG A 2 19.06 -53.40 48.37
N LYS A 3 18.02 -52.69 48.86
CA LYS A 3 17.14 -51.83 48.08
C LYS A 3 17.79 -50.45 47.93
N TYR A 4 17.96 -49.98 46.70
CA TYR A 4 18.34 -48.59 46.38
C TYR A 4 17.07 -47.78 46.09
N PRO A 5 16.95 -46.54 46.59
CA PRO A 5 15.82 -45.69 46.25
C PRO A 5 16.10 -44.96 44.90
N ILE A 6 15.07 -44.95 44.06
CA ILE A 6 15.06 -44.19 42.82
C ILE A 6 14.72 -42.72 43.16
N LEU A 7 15.68 -41.83 42.89
CA LEU A 7 15.53 -40.39 43.02
C LEU A 7 14.91 -39.84 41.73
N SER A 8 13.62 -39.50 41.76
CA SER A 8 12.93 -38.83 40.65
C SER A 8 13.29 -37.34 40.65
N LEU A 9 14.00 -36.91 39.63
CA LEU A 9 14.33 -35.49 39.38
C LEU A 9 13.12 -34.84 38.71
N LEU A 10 12.41 -33.98 39.46
CA LEU A 10 11.32 -33.15 38.93
C LEU A 10 11.93 -31.93 38.28
N ILE A 11 11.94 -31.86 36.95
CA ILE A 11 12.35 -30.68 36.19
C ILE A 11 11.14 -29.75 36.11
N LEU A 12 11.15 -28.67 36.90
CA LEU A 12 10.21 -27.57 36.76
C LEU A 12 10.59 -26.74 35.52
N PHE A 13 9.81 -26.81 34.46
CA PHE A 13 9.83 -25.81 33.41
C PHE A 13 9.10 -24.55 33.89
N THR A 14 9.84 -23.53 34.24
CA THR A 14 9.26 -22.17 34.40
C THR A 14 9.05 -21.58 33.02
N ALA A 15 7.82 -21.61 32.54
CA ALA A 15 7.41 -20.80 31.39
C ALA A 15 7.44 -19.31 31.84
N THR A 16 8.45 -18.58 31.40
CA THR A 16 8.45 -17.13 31.49
C THR A 16 7.42 -16.62 30.47
N ALA A 17 6.22 -16.36 30.91
CA ALA A 17 5.26 -15.57 30.15
C ALA A 17 5.89 -14.16 30.00
N MET A 18 6.26 -13.80 28.77
CA MET A 18 6.53 -12.40 28.45
C MET A 18 5.24 -11.63 28.69
N ALA A 19 5.25 -10.80 29.71
CA ALA A 19 4.17 -9.87 29.98
C ALA A 19 4.07 -8.94 28.75
N GLN A 20 3.01 -9.08 27.98
CA GLN A 20 2.56 -8.03 27.07
C GLN A 20 2.19 -6.84 27.95
N ASN A 21 2.94 -5.76 27.87
CA ASN A 21 2.52 -4.50 28.46
C ASN A 21 1.20 -4.09 27.79
N PRO A 22 0.10 -3.95 28.51
CA PRO A 22 -1.10 -3.34 27.95
C PRO A 22 -0.72 -1.89 27.67
N VAL A 23 -0.75 -1.50 26.40
CA VAL A 23 -0.74 -0.07 26.02
C VAL A 23 -2.01 0.51 26.64
N ALA A 24 -1.83 1.51 27.51
CA ALA A 24 -2.94 2.18 28.15
C ALA A 24 -3.82 2.82 27.07
N GLU A 25 -5.15 2.77 27.23
CA GLU A 25 -6.13 3.44 26.34
C GLU A 25 -5.87 4.96 26.18
N GLU A 26 -4.91 5.52 26.90
CA GLU A 26 -4.56 6.95 26.93
C GLU A 26 -3.70 7.42 25.75
N ASP A 27 -3.13 6.51 24.92
CA ASP A 27 -2.26 6.90 23.80
C ASP A 27 -3.02 7.13 22.48
N VAL A 28 -4.34 7.02 22.47
CA VAL A 28 -5.16 7.40 21.33
C VAL A 28 -5.40 8.90 21.38
N ILE A 29 -4.60 9.68 20.66
CA ILE A 29 -4.85 11.11 20.51
C ILE A 29 -6.14 11.27 19.71
N ILE A 30 -7.26 11.47 20.42
CA ILE A 30 -8.56 11.76 19.86
C ILE A 30 -8.52 13.22 19.38
N ASN A 31 -8.20 13.36 18.10
CA ASN A 31 -8.51 14.45 17.20
C ASN A 31 -7.96 15.85 17.53
N PRO A 32 -7.22 16.43 16.59
CA PRO A 32 -7.57 17.78 16.21
C PRO A 32 -7.63 17.99 14.68
N ILE A 33 -8.82 18.10 14.13
CA ILE A 33 -9.00 18.96 12.95
C ILE A 33 -8.71 20.37 13.42
N VAL A 34 -7.93 21.12 12.65
CA VAL A 34 -7.80 22.57 12.84
C VAL A 34 -9.15 23.25 12.61
N ASP A 35 -9.41 24.39 13.26
CA ASP A 35 -10.71 25.08 13.18
C ASP A 35 -11.11 25.48 11.74
N ASP A 36 -10.13 25.70 10.84
CA ASP A 36 -10.36 26.05 9.43
C ASP A 36 -9.43 25.20 8.53
N PRO A 37 -9.81 23.96 8.20
CA PRO A 37 -8.97 23.09 7.39
C PRO A 37 -8.84 23.59 5.96
N VAL A 38 -7.62 23.62 5.45
CA VAL A 38 -7.31 24.03 4.08
C VAL A 38 -7.98 23.06 3.09
N GLN A 39 -8.60 23.61 2.05
CA GLN A 39 -8.99 22.81 0.89
C GLN A 39 -7.94 22.91 -0.20
N VAL A 40 -7.61 21.77 -0.82
CA VAL A 40 -6.70 21.71 -1.95
C VAL A 40 -7.46 21.69 -3.27
N GLU A 41 -6.85 22.20 -4.32
CA GLU A 41 -7.45 22.13 -5.66
C GLU A 41 -7.39 20.70 -6.19
N ILE A 42 -8.55 20.12 -6.51
CA ILE A 42 -8.65 18.80 -7.16
C ILE A 42 -9.22 18.99 -8.57
N THR A 43 -8.44 18.58 -9.57
CA THR A 43 -8.87 18.49 -10.97
C THR A 43 -9.09 17.04 -11.34
N GLU A 44 -10.22 16.74 -12.00
CA GLU A 44 -10.54 15.39 -12.50
C GLU A 44 -10.68 15.38 -14.01
N TRP A 45 -10.15 14.32 -14.63
CA TRP A 45 -10.29 14.03 -16.05
C TRP A 45 -11.04 12.72 -16.24
N PRO A 46 -12.25 12.73 -16.84
CA PRO A 46 -12.95 11.50 -17.19
C PRO A 46 -12.08 10.60 -18.09
N VAL A 47 -11.87 9.37 -17.66
CA VAL A 47 -11.18 8.38 -18.50
C VAL A 47 -12.10 8.02 -19.67
N PRO A 48 -11.61 8.12 -20.95
CA PRO A 48 -12.50 8.01 -22.13
C PRO A 48 -13.17 6.64 -22.32
N TRP A 49 -12.74 5.63 -21.57
CA TRP A 49 -13.27 4.27 -21.62
C TRP A 49 -14.15 4.01 -20.40
N LYS A 50 -15.42 3.70 -20.61
CA LYS A 50 -16.41 3.56 -19.53
C LYS A 50 -16.21 2.26 -18.76
N ASP A 51 -16.52 2.30 -17.46
CA ASP A 51 -16.58 1.15 -16.56
C ASP A 51 -15.29 0.33 -16.47
N THR A 52 -14.15 0.99 -16.69
CA THR A 52 -12.85 0.32 -16.75
C THR A 52 -12.10 0.31 -15.43
N ARG A 53 -12.61 0.99 -14.41
CA ARG A 53 -11.97 1.11 -13.10
C ARG A 53 -10.50 1.53 -13.23
N PRO A 54 -10.23 2.81 -13.55
CA PRO A 54 -8.87 3.34 -13.60
C PRO A 54 -8.22 3.25 -12.21
N ARG A 55 -7.00 2.68 -12.16
CA ARG A 55 -6.35 2.36 -10.90
C ARG A 55 -4.87 2.67 -10.92
N ASP A 56 -4.36 2.80 -9.71
CA ASP A 56 -2.97 2.75 -9.32
C ASP A 56 -2.07 3.53 -10.31
N PRO A 57 -2.28 4.86 -10.42
CA PRO A 57 -1.44 5.69 -11.29
C PRO A 57 -0.01 5.74 -10.76
N ASP A 58 0.94 5.96 -11.68
CA ASP A 58 2.33 6.26 -11.38
C ASP A 58 2.87 7.33 -12.32
N VAL A 59 3.91 8.04 -11.88
CA VAL A 59 4.47 9.21 -12.57
C VAL A 59 5.76 8.80 -13.29
N ALA A 60 5.75 8.89 -14.61
CA ALA A 60 6.93 8.61 -15.40
C ALA A 60 8.01 9.70 -15.26
N PRO A 61 9.31 9.39 -15.48
CA PRO A 61 10.39 10.38 -15.40
C PRO A 61 10.20 11.61 -16.29
N ASN A 62 9.44 11.49 -17.38
CA ASN A 62 9.08 12.59 -18.27
C ASN A 62 7.81 13.35 -17.86
N GLY A 63 7.24 13.05 -16.69
CA GLY A 63 6.06 13.70 -16.14
C GLY A 63 4.71 13.21 -16.67
N VAL A 64 4.69 12.24 -17.59
CA VAL A 64 3.47 11.59 -18.05
C VAL A 64 2.93 10.67 -16.95
N ILE A 65 1.62 10.63 -16.79
CA ILE A 65 0.98 9.74 -15.80
C ILE A 65 0.56 8.46 -16.51
N TRP A 66 0.88 7.33 -15.92
CA TRP A 66 0.39 6.03 -16.36
C TRP A 66 -0.55 5.44 -15.33
N LEU A 67 -1.52 4.68 -15.81
CA LEU A 67 -2.52 4.00 -14.98
C LEU A 67 -2.95 2.70 -15.67
N VAL A 68 -3.63 1.83 -14.93
CA VAL A 68 -4.23 0.62 -15.46
C VAL A 68 -5.75 0.69 -15.38
N GLY A 69 -6.43 0.14 -16.40
CA GLY A 69 -7.87 -0.11 -16.39
C GLY A 69 -8.13 -1.57 -16.02
N GLN A 70 -8.40 -1.84 -14.74
CA GLN A 70 -8.54 -3.22 -14.24
C GLN A 70 -9.70 -3.98 -14.88
N GLY A 71 -10.82 -3.29 -15.13
CA GLY A 71 -11.98 -3.86 -15.80
C GLY A 71 -11.86 -3.87 -17.32
N GLY A 72 -10.93 -3.09 -17.88
CA GLY A 72 -10.78 -2.91 -19.33
C GLY A 72 -9.56 -3.57 -19.94
N ASP A 73 -8.74 -4.28 -19.15
CA ASP A 73 -7.51 -4.96 -19.59
C ASP A 73 -6.59 -4.04 -20.41
N TYR A 74 -6.21 -2.88 -19.87
CA TYR A 74 -5.31 -1.96 -20.54
C TYR A 74 -4.32 -1.27 -19.57
N ALA A 75 -3.20 -0.75 -20.11
CA ALA A 75 -2.44 0.33 -19.54
C ALA A 75 -2.68 1.60 -20.35
N ALA A 76 -2.80 2.74 -19.69
CA ALA A 76 -3.01 4.03 -20.34
C ALA A 76 -2.03 5.07 -19.85
N ARG A 77 -1.59 5.95 -20.77
CA ARG A 77 -0.89 7.18 -20.43
C ARG A 77 -1.84 8.36 -20.49
N PHE A 78 -1.60 9.29 -19.62
CA PHE A 78 -2.23 10.61 -19.60
C PHE A 78 -1.16 11.68 -19.62
N ASP A 79 -1.30 12.63 -20.51
CA ASP A 79 -0.43 13.79 -20.63
C ASP A 79 -1.08 14.96 -19.89
N PRO A 80 -0.52 15.41 -18.74
CA PRO A 80 -1.12 16.47 -17.95
C PRO A 80 -1.15 17.84 -18.62
N ASP A 81 -0.25 18.07 -19.58
CA ASP A 81 -0.13 19.36 -20.28
C ASP A 81 -1.18 19.52 -21.39
N THR A 82 -1.60 18.41 -22.01
CA THR A 82 -2.58 18.40 -23.10
C THR A 82 -3.96 17.85 -22.68
N GLY A 83 -4.02 17.12 -21.58
CA GLY A 83 -5.22 16.39 -21.15
C GLY A 83 -5.52 15.14 -22.00
N GLU A 84 -4.59 14.68 -22.84
CA GLU A 84 -4.79 13.59 -23.77
C GLU A 84 -4.53 12.23 -23.11
N PHE A 85 -5.49 11.30 -23.29
CA PHE A 85 -5.33 9.89 -22.92
C PHE A 85 -4.96 9.05 -24.14
N ARG A 86 -4.02 8.12 -23.96
CA ARG A 86 -3.73 7.05 -24.94
C ARG A 86 -3.60 5.73 -24.22
N ARG A 87 -4.22 4.67 -24.75
CA ARG A 87 -4.16 3.36 -24.15
C ARG A 87 -3.43 2.34 -25.01
N LYS A 88 -2.94 1.31 -24.35
CA LYS A 88 -2.44 0.06 -24.91
C LYS A 88 -3.23 -1.08 -24.31
N ASP A 89 -3.89 -1.85 -25.16
CA ASP A 89 -4.63 -3.03 -24.71
C ASP A 89 -3.67 -4.13 -24.23
N LEU A 90 -4.01 -4.74 -23.12
CA LEU A 90 -3.35 -5.92 -22.59
C LEU A 90 -4.11 -7.17 -23.05
N PRO A 91 -3.48 -8.35 -23.00
CA PRO A 91 -4.20 -9.59 -23.31
C PRO A 91 -5.48 -9.72 -22.48
N PRO A 92 -6.60 -10.15 -23.10
CA PRO A 92 -7.87 -10.29 -22.40
C PRO A 92 -7.76 -11.17 -21.14
N GLY A 93 -8.40 -10.75 -20.06
CA GLY A 93 -8.37 -11.44 -18.79
C GLY A 93 -7.14 -11.17 -17.94
N THR A 94 -6.27 -10.24 -18.32
CA THR A 94 -5.11 -9.82 -17.49
C THR A 94 -5.56 -9.29 -16.14
N GLY A 95 -6.63 -8.49 -16.09
CA GLY A 95 -7.10 -7.82 -14.87
C GLY A 95 -6.00 -7.05 -14.16
N PRO A 96 -5.32 -6.09 -14.85
CA PRO A 96 -4.15 -5.42 -14.28
C PRO A 96 -4.56 -4.70 -12.99
N HIS A 97 -3.83 -4.95 -11.90
CA HIS A 97 -4.20 -4.41 -10.60
C HIS A 97 -3.38 -3.20 -10.19
N ASN A 98 -2.09 -3.23 -10.51
CA ASN A 98 -1.14 -2.18 -10.17
C ASN A 98 -0.15 -1.99 -11.32
N LEU A 99 0.38 -0.78 -11.45
CA LEU A 99 1.42 -0.41 -12.38
C LEU A 99 2.46 0.40 -11.61
N ILE A 100 3.73 0.17 -11.90
CA ILE A 100 4.86 0.99 -11.46
C ILE A 100 5.80 1.26 -12.62
N ILE A 101 6.49 2.38 -12.58
CA ILE A 101 7.36 2.83 -13.66
C ILE A 101 8.80 2.87 -13.18
N ASP A 102 9.68 2.21 -13.92
CA ASP A 102 11.10 2.18 -13.63
C ASP A 102 11.76 3.52 -13.96
N TRP A 103 12.95 3.76 -13.43
CA TRP A 103 13.74 4.96 -13.66
C TRP A 103 14.06 5.22 -15.15
N ASP A 104 14.06 4.18 -15.99
CA ASP A 104 14.28 4.26 -17.45
C ASP A 104 12.98 4.40 -18.26
N GLY A 105 11.83 4.51 -17.59
CA GLY A 105 10.52 4.59 -18.18
C GLY A 105 9.88 3.25 -18.54
N THR A 106 10.52 2.12 -18.19
CA THR A 106 9.92 0.79 -18.37
C THR A 106 8.71 0.61 -17.47
N LEU A 107 7.61 0.11 -18.03
CA LEU A 107 6.38 -0.15 -17.30
C LEU A 107 6.37 -1.57 -16.75
N TRP A 108 5.97 -1.70 -15.49
CA TRP A 108 5.76 -2.98 -14.83
C TRP A 108 4.32 -3.09 -14.35
N ILE A 109 3.68 -4.23 -14.61
CA ILE A 109 2.25 -4.44 -14.40
C ILE A 109 2.02 -5.71 -13.59
N ALA A 110 1.18 -5.63 -12.56
CA ALA A 110 0.67 -6.80 -11.86
C ALA A 110 -0.53 -7.37 -12.63
N GLY A 111 -0.32 -8.44 -13.41
CA GLY A 111 -1.36 -9.19 -14.13
C GLY A 111 -2.13 -10.08 -13.18
N ASN A 112 -2.98 -9.47 -12.37
CA ASN A 112 -3.60 -10.08 -11.18
C ASN A 112 -4.38 -11.37 -11.49
N ARG A 113 -5.23 -11.36 -12.51
CA ARG A 113 -6.08 -12.52 -12.83
C ARG A 113 -5.33 -13.65 -13.54
N GLN A 114 -4.17 -13.35 -14.15
CA GLN A 114 -3.37 -14.32 -14.90
C GLN A 114 -2.04 -14.66 -14.21
N ALA A 115 -1.86 -14.26 -12.94
CA ALA A 115 -0.75 -14.64 -12.08
C ALA A 115 0.66 -14.36 -12.66
N PHE A 116 0.93 -13.13 -13.12
CA PHE A 116 2.25 -12.75 -13.60
C PHE A 116 2.60 -11.30 -13.22
N ILE A 117 3.90 -11.02 -13.16
CA ILE A 117 4.43 -9.66 -13.26
C ILE A 117 4.82 -9.43 -14.71
N GLY A 118 4.35 -8.36 -15.33
CA GLY A 118 4.61 -8.03 -16.72
C GLY A 118 5.57 -6.86 -16.88
N ARG A 119 6.59 -6.99 -17.72
CA ARG A 119 7.38 -5.87 -18.23
C ARG A 119 6.81 -5.46 -19.59
N MET A 120 6.28 -4.26 -19.68
CA MET A 120 5.61 -3.77 -20.87
C MET A 120 6.46 -2.75 -21.63
N SER A 121 6.59 -2.94 -22.94
CA SER A 121 7.11 -1.91 -23.85
C SER A 121 6.03 -0.86 -24.10
N TYR A 122 6.28 0.39 -23.73
CA TYR A 122 5.35 1.49 -24.01
C TYR A 122 5.23 1.82 -25.52
N VAL A 123 6.21 1.42 -26.34
CA VAL A 123 6.22 1.65 -27.78
C VAL A 123 5.31 0.63 -28.49
N THR A 124 5.57 -0.67 -28.27
CA THR A 124 4.87 -1.74 -28.97
C THR A 124 3.61 -2.21 -28.23
N GLY A 125 3.58 -2.09 -26.91
CA GLY A 125 2.54 -2.67 -26.06
C GLY A 125 2.80 -4.14 -25.70
N GLU A 126 3.90 -4.72 -26.18
CA GLU A 126 4.29 -6.09 -25.85
C GLU A 126 4.60 -6.27 -24.39
N VAL A 127 4.14 -7.38 -23.80
CA VAL A 127 4.33 -7.71 -22.40
C VAL A 127 5.19 -8.97 -22.28
N THR A 128 6.39 -8.82 -21.73
CA THR A 128 7.19 -9.96 -21.24
C THR A 128 6.65 -10.39 -19.90
N ARG A 129 6.24 -11.65 -19.76
CA ARG A 129 5.62 -12.18 -18.54
C ARG A 129 6.61 -12.93 -17.68
N PHE A 130 6.63 -12.63 -16.39
CA PHE A 130 7.30 -13.37 -15.34
C PHE A 130 6.23 -14.09 -14.52
N THR A 131 6.03 -15.37 -14.81
CA THR A 131 4.99 -16.19 -14.17
C THR A 131 5.40 -16.59 -12.77
N MET A 132 4.42 -16.79 -11.90
CA MET A 132 4.68 -17.29 -10.57
C MET A 132 5.23 -18.72 -10.63
N PRO A 133 6.21 -19.08 -9.77
CA PRO A 133 6.85 -20.39 -9.78
C PRO A 133 5.97 -21.51 -9.21
N ASP A 134 4.87 -21.16 -8.57
CA ASP A 134 3.97 -22.04 -7.84
C ASP A 134 2.52 -21.72 -8.21
N GLU A 135 1.74 -22.75 -8.58
CA GLU A 135 0.33 -22.58 -8.96
C GLU A 135 -0.56 -22.03 -7.84
N SER A 136 -0.16 -22.17 -6.58
CA SER A 136 -0.83 -21.55 -5.45
C SER A 136 -0.56 -20.04 -5.33
N ALA A 137 0.46 -19.52 -6.01
CA ALA A 137 0.80 -18.11 -6.05
C ALA A 137 0.05 -17.44 -7.22
N ARG A 138 -1.11 -16.90 -6.90
CA ARG A 138 -1.97 -16.20 -7.85
C ARG A 138 -2.07 -14.74 -7.43
N ASP A 139 -2.77 -13.91 -8.17
CA ASP A 139 -3.21 -12.59 -7.76
C ASP A 139 -2.11 -11.59 -7.32
N PRO A 140 -0.98 -11.41 -8.07
CA PRO A 140 -0.06 -10.32 -7.78
C PRO A 140 -0.83 -8.99 -7.74
N HIS A 141 -0.58 -8.20 -6.65
CA HIS A 141 -1.51 -7.14 -6.29
C HIS A 141 -0.85 -5.76 -6.31
N THR A 142 0.00 -5.44 -5.36
CA THR A 142 0.70 -4.16 -5.27
C THR A 142 2.20 -4.41 -5.35
N MET A 143 2.90 -3.58 -6.12
CA MET A 143 4.33 -3.70 -6.39
C MET A 143 5.09 -2.50 -5.85
N VAL A 144 6.39 -2.70 -5.54
CA VAL A 144 7.34 -1.65 -5.20
C VAL A 144 8.74 -2.06 -5.67
N PHE A 145 9.53 -1.10 -6.16
CA PHE A 145 10.93 -1.34 -6.49
C PHE A 145 11.80 -1.44 -5.24
N SER A 146 12.81 -2.34 -5.29
CA SER A 146 13.95 -2.35 -4.39
C SER A 146 15.23 -2.18 -5.20
N GLY A 147 15.81 -0.99 -5.12
CA GLY A 147 16.95 -0.63 -5.96
C GLY A 147 16.62 -0.73 -7.45
N ARG A 148 17.64 -1.14 -8.25
CA ARG A 148 17.51 -1.21 -9.72
C ARG A 148 17.06 -2.56 -10.25
N ASP A 149 17.19 -3.62 -9.44
CA ASP A 149 17.14 -4.98 -9.96
C ASP A 149 15.98 -5.81 -9.44
N GLU A 150 15.24 -5.32 -8.45
CA GLU A 150 14.19 -6.11 -7.81
C GLU A 150 12.84 -5.37 -7.77
N ILE A 151 11.78 -6.16 -7.84
CA ILE A 151 10.40 -5.75 -7.57
C ILE A 151 9.84 -6.66 -6.49
N TRP A 152 9.42 -6.06 -5.37
CA TRP A 152 8.66 -6.73 -4.35
C TRP A 152 7.17 -6.53 -4.58
N PHE A 153 6.35 -7.54 -4.29
CA PHE A 153 4.93 -7.48 -4.53
C PHE A 153 4.14 -8.34 -3.56
N THR A 154 2.88 -7.98 -3.36
CA THR A 154 1.95 -8.75 -2.53
C THR A 154 1.09 -9.67 -3.38
N LEU A 155 0.68 -10.82 -2.80
CA LEU A 155 -0.31 -11.75 -3.34
C LEU A 155 -1.38 -11.92 -2.26
N GLN A 156 -2.45 -11.16 -2.39
CA GLN A 156 -3.46 -10.97 -1.33
C GLN A 156 -4.18 -12.25 -0.95
N TRP A 157 -4.75 -12.93 -1.92
CA TRP A 157 -5.53 -14.15 -1.69
C TRP A 157 -4.65 -15.39 -1.57
N SER A 158 -3.49 -15.37 -2.20
CA SER A 158 -2.47 -16.41 -2.07
C SER A 158 -1.69 -16.33 -0.77
N ASN A 159 -1.90 -15.26 0.01
CA ASN A 159 -1.32 -15.07 1.34
C ASN A 159 0.21 -15.13 1.36
N LYS A 160 0.85 -14.47 0.37
CA LYS A 160 2.30 -14.45 0.17
C LYS A 160 2.81 -13.04 -0.13
N VAL A 161 4.11 -12.84 0.07
CA VAL A 161 4.88 -11.74 -0.52
C VAL A 161 5.83 -12.34 -1.55
N GLY A 162 5.99 -11.68 -2.69
CA GLY A 162 6.88 -12.11 -3.75
C GLY A 162 8.01 -11.11 -3.98
N ARG A 163 9.15 -11.60 -4.48
CA ARG A 163 10.27 -10.82 -4.98
C ARG A 163 10.65 -11.31 -6.37
N LEU A 164 10.61 -10.43 -7.36
CA LEU A 164 11.10 -10.67 -8.72
C LEU A 164 12.47 -10.04 -8.91
N ASN A 165 13.44 -10.81 -9.33
CA ASN A 165 14.69 -10.28 -9.87
C ASN A 165 14.50 -9.96 -11.35
N LYS A 166 14.59 -8.68 -11.73
CA LYS A 166 14.32 -8.19 -13.10
C LYS A 166 15.31 -8.69 -14.16
N LYS A 167 16.54 -9.08 -13.74
CA LYS A 167 17.59 -9.56 -14.66
C LYS A 167 17.46 -11.05 -14.95
N SER A 168 17.32 -11.87 -13.91
CA SER A 168 17.23 -13.32 -14.06
C SER A 168 15.80 -13.79 -14.38
N GLY A 169 14.79 -13.02 -14.01
CA GLY A 169 13.38 -13.42 -14.09
C GLY A 169 12.94 -14.33 -12.95
N ASN A 170 13.84 -14.62 -11.99
CA ASN A 170 13.50 -15.48 -10.86
C ASN A 170 12.54 -14.79 -9.91
N VAL A 171 11.58 -15.55 -9.41
CA VAL A 171 10.61 -15.10 -8.40
C VAL A 171 10.78 -15.93 -7.14
N ASP A 172 11.04 -15.26 -6.02
CA ASP A 172 11.00 -15.85 -4.69
C ASP A 172 9.64 -15.58 -4.05
N LEU A 173 9.14 -16.52 -3.26
CA LEU A 173 7.87 -16.41 -2.55
C LEU A 173 8.06 -16.62 -1.06
N VAL A 174 7.53 -15.68 -0.26
CA VAL A 174 7.54 -15.72 1.20
C VAL A 174 6.10 -15.89 1.69
N PRO A 175 5.71 -17.07 2.21
CA PRO A 175 4.37 -17.29 2.72
C PRO A 175 4.16 -16.55 4.04
N MET A 176 2.94 -16.01 4.24
CA MET A 176 2.54 -15.48 5.54
C MET A 176 2.38 -16.64 6.54
N GLN A 177 2.86 -16.42 7.77
CA GLN A 177 2.74 -17.41 8.85
C GLN A 177 1.30 -17.54 9.37
N THR A 178 0.53 -16.44 9.31
CA THR A 178 -0.87 -16.40 9.72
C THR A 178 -1.78 -16.65 8.54
N GLU A 179 -2.72 -17.58 8.68
CA GLU A 179 -3.74 -17.84 7.65
C GLU A 179 -4.57 -16.59 7.36
N LYS A 180 -4.83 -16.36 6.07
CA LYS A 180 -5.67 -15.25 5.61
C LYS A 180 -5.18 -13.86 6.07
N ALA A 181 -3.86 -13.71 6.33
CA ALA A 181 -3.28 -12.41 6.66
C ALA A 181 -3.51 -11.37 5.55
N ARG A 182 -3.64 -11.82 4.30
CA ARG A 182 -3.98 -11.00 3.12
C ARG A 182 -3.04 -9.80 2.96
N PRO A 183 -1.77 -10.02 2.64
CA PRO A 183 -0.82 -8.94 2.36
C PRO A 183 -1.36 -8.05 1.24
N TYR A 184 -1.37 -6.72 1.46
CA TYR A 184 -2.09 -5.78 0.62
C TYR A 184 -1.20 -4.64 0.10
N GLY A 185 -1.14 -3.51 0.80
CA GLY A 185 -0.22 -2.42 0.49
C GLY A 185 1.22 -2.79 0.80
N ILE A 186 2.16 -2.35 -0.02
CA ILE A 186 3.59 -2.56 0.19
C ILE A 186 4.36 -1.27 -0.11
N LYS A 187 5.35 -0.96 0.71
CA LYS A 187 6.29 0.14 0.54
C LYS A 187 7.69 -0.30 0.96
N MET A 188 8.71 0.33 0.39
CA MET A 188 10.11 0.08 0.71
C MET A 188 10.64 1.17 1.62
N ASN A 189 11.34 0.81 2.70
CA ASN A 189 12.05 1.79 3.52
C ASN A 189 13.45 2.10 2.96
N SER A 190 14.16 3.06 3.55
CA SER A 190 15.50 3.48 3.11
C SER A 190 16.55 2.37 3.22
N LYS A 191 16.33 1.39 4.11
CA LYS A 191 17.22 0.24 4.35
C LYS A 191 16.97 -0.91 3.36
N GLY A 192 16.00 -0.77 2.43
CA GLY A 192 15.65 -1.77 1.42
C GLY A 192 14.77 -2.91 1.96
N HIS A 193 14.12 -2.73 3.09
CA HIS A 193 13.16 -3.69 3.64
C HIS A 193 11.74 -3.36 3.15
N PRO A 194 11.02 -4.32 2.54
CA PRO A 194 9.62 -4.15 2.20
C PRO A 194 8.74 -4.19 3.45
N TRP A 195 7.89 -3.20 3.61
CA TRP A 195 6.85 -3.15 4.62
C TRP A 195 5.49 -3.41 3.99
N VAL A 196 4.68 -4.24 4.63
CA VAL A 196 3.44 -4.77 4.09
C VAL A 196 2.29 -4.58 5.07
N ALA A 197 1.18 -4.03 4.60
CA ALA A 197 -0.08 -3.96 5.35
C ALA A 197 -0.83 -5.30 5.26
N LEU A 198 -1.27 -5.82 6.39
CA LEU A 198 -2.03 -7.07 6.46
C LEU A 198 -3.52 -6.77 6.59
N LEU A 199 -4.25 -6.87 5.47
CA LEU A 199 -5.68 -6.56 5.42
C LEU A 199 -6.54 -7.58 6.18
N GLY A 200 -6.10 -8.82 6.29
CA GLY A 200 -6.87 -9.90 6.93
C GLY A 200 -6.65 -9.99 8.44
N THR A 201 -5.64 -9.31 8.96
CA THR A 201 -5.27 -9.26 10.39
C THR A 201 -4.94 -7.82 10.79
N ASN A 202 -4.69 -7.60 12.08
CA ASN A 202 -4.29 -6.30 12.63
C ASN A 202 -2.77 -6.12 12.61
N GLY A 203 -2.10 -6.34 11.46
CA GLY A 203 -0.65 -6.39 11.45
C GLY A 203 0.03 -5.64 10.32
N LEU A 204 1.30 -5.33 10.58
CA LEU A 204 2.33 -5.01 9.61
C LEU A 204 3.24 -6.22 9.46
N ALA A 205 3.80 -6.40 8.27
CA ALA A 205 4.86 -7.37 8.05
C ALA A 205 6.05 -6.73 7.34
N THR A 206 7.23 -7.27 7.59
CA THR A 206 8.44 -6.93 6.83
C THR A 206 9.23 -8.19 6.53
N VAL A 207 10.01 -8.16 5.46
CA VAL A 207 10.86 -9.29 5.05
C VAL A 207 12.30 -8.80 4.98
N ASP A 208 13.21 -9.55 5.59
CA ASP A 208 14.63 -9.32 5.39
C ASP A 208 15.02 -9.73 3.95
N PRO A 209 15.55 -8.83 3.10
CA PRO A 209 15.80 -9.14 1.71
C PRO A 209 16.96 -10.14 1.49
N ALA A 210 17.85 -10.32 2.47
CA ALA A 210 18.99 -11.24 2.34
C ALA A 210 18.62 -12.66 2.74
N SER A 211 17.88 -12.84 3.85
CA SER A 211 17.49 -14.14 4.39
C SER A 211 16.11 -14.61 3.95
N LEU A 212 15.25 -13.71 3.46
CA LEU A 212 13.82 -13.89 3.23
C LEU A 212 13.03 -14.21 4.51
N GLU A 213 13.57 -13.87 5.66
CA GLU A 213 12.90 -14.06 6.94
C GLU A 213 11.75 -13.03 7.08
N LEU A 214 10.56 -13.54 7.37
CA LEU A 214 9.35 -12.75 7.60
C LEU A 214 9.22 -12.40 9.08
N LYS A 215 9.03 -11.11 9.37
CA LYS A 215 8.62 -10.62 10.69
C LYS A 215 7.24 -10.02 10.60
N VAL A 216 6.34 -10.40 11.53
CA VAL A 216 5.00 -9.83 11.67
C VAL A 216 4.92 -9.07 12.98
N ILE A 217 4.36 -7.86 12.93
CA ILE A 217 4.15 -6.97 14.05
C ILE A 217 2.64 -6.71 14.15
N TYR A 218 2.03 -7.06 15.26
CA TYR A 218 0.60 -6.87 15.49
C TYR A 218 0.33 -5.56 16.22
N LEU A 219 -0.69 -4.84 15.77
CA LEU A 219 -1.19 -3.66 16.44
C LEU A 219 -1.91 -4.04 17.74
N PRO A 220 -1.94 -3.15 18.74
CA PRO A 220 -2.71 -3.35 19.96
C PRO A 220 -4.22 -3.54 19.71
N ARG A 221 -4.77 -2.86 18.68
CA ARG A 221 -6.19 -2.95 18.32
C ARG A 221 -6.46 -4.17 17.42
N GLU A 222 -7.10 -5.18 17.98
CA GLU A 222 -7.36 -6.47 17.30
C GLU A 222 -8.26 -6.35 16.06
N LYS A 223 -9.15 -5.37 16.02
CA LYS A 223 -10.09 -5.15 14.91
C LYS A 223 -9.50 -4.31 13.76
N ALA A 224 -8.31 -3.75 13.91
CA ALA A 224 -7.66 -3.01 12.86
C ALA A 224 -7.48 -3.87 11.60
N ARG A 225 -7.63 -3.27 10.41
CA ARG A 225 -7.46 -3.92 9.11
C ARG A 225 -6.77 -2.97 8.16
N LEU A 226 -5.48 -3.19 7.99
CA LEU A 226 -4.61 -2.25 7.30
C LEU A 226 -4.75 -2.35 5.78
N ARG A 227 -4.76 -1.21 5.11
CA ARG A 227 -4.88 -1.14 3.63
C ARG A 227 -3.62 -0.66 2.95
N ARG A 228 -3.26 0.58 3.11
CA ARG A 228 -2.12 1.21 2.43
C ARG A 228 -1.10 1.73 3.43
N LEU A 229 0.10 1.93 2.92
CA LEU A 229 1.23 2.41 3.67
C LEU A 229 1.85 3.64 3.01
N ALA A 230 2.48 4.48 3.83
CA ALA A 230 3.49 5.44 3.42
C ALA A 230 4.73 5.27 4.30
N ILE A 231 5.90 5.60 3.77
CA ILE A 231 7.15 5.66 4.52
C ILE A 231 7.60 7.11 4.50
N THR A 232 7.87 7.67 5.66
CA THR A 232 8.43 9.02 5.81
C THR A 232 9.96 9.00 5.81
N PRO A 233 10.65 10.14 5.61
CA PRO A 233 12.12 10.21 5.54
C PRO A 233 12.86 9.68 6.78
N ASP A 234 12.20 9.60 7.92
CA ASP A 234 12.67 9.02 9.17
C ASP A 234 12.47 7.49 9.26
N ASP A 235 12.07 6.85 8.16
CA ASP A 235 11.72 5.42 8.04
C ASP A 235 10.52 4.97 8.89
N ALA A 236 9.73 5.89 9.45
CA ALA A 236 8.49 5.54 10.10
C ALA A 236 7.47 4.97 9.10
N VAL A 237 6.77 3.92 9.53
CA VAL A 237 5.78 3.22 8.72
C VAL A 237 4.38 3.73 9.06
N TRP A 238 3.83 4.51 8.15
CA TRP A 238 2.46 5.01 8.27
C TRP A 238 1.47 4.06 7.61
N TYR A 239 0.29 3.91 8.20
CA TYR A 239 -0.75 3.01 7.70
C TYR A 239 -2.16 3.59 7.84
N THR A 240 -3.06 3.11 6.99
CA THR A 240 -4.51 3.34 7.12
C THR A 240 -5.16 2.11 7.73
N ASP A 241 -5.93 2.28 8.82
CA ASP A 241 -6.82 1.26 9.35
C ASP A 241 -8.23 1.47 8.80
N TYR A 242 -8.54 0.73 7.76
CA TYR A 242 -9.79 0.83 7.02
C TYR A 242 -11.02 0.48 7.87
N ASN A 243 -10.88 -0.44 8.82
CA ASN A 243 -12.02 -0.98 9.56
C ASN A 243 -12.46 -0.08 10.72
N GLU A 244 -11.52 0.47 11.47
CA GLU A 244 -11.84 1.26 12.65
C GLU A 244 -11.66 2.77 12.44
N GLY A 245 -11.15 3.19 11.28
CA GLY A 245 -11.04 4.60 10.91
C GLY A 245 -9.92 5.32 11.65
N TYR A 246 -8.70 4.79 11.55
CA TYR A 246 -7.49 5.42 12.08
C TYR A 246 -6.43 5.55 10.99
N ILE A 247 -5.56 6.53 11.15
CA ILE A 247 -4.21 6.48 10.61
C ILE A 247 -3.26 6.19 11.75
N GLY A 248 -2.18 5.46 11.47
CA GLY A 248 -1.20 5.13 12.48
C GLY A 248 0.22 5.26 11.97
N ARG A 249 1.15 5.43 12.89
CA ARG A 249 2.58 5.48 12.71
C ARG A 249 3.22 4.39 13.57
N TYR A 250 4.03 3.56 12.95
CA TYR A 250 4.87 2.59 13.62
C TYR A 250 6.34 2.99 13.48
N GLU A 251 7.06 2.96 14.58
CA GLU A 251 8.48 3.26 14.67
C GLU A 251 9.28 1.97 14.68
N PRO A 252 9.97 1.58 13.59
CA PRO A 252 10.65 0.28 13.54
C PRO A 252 11.78 0.11 14.55
N GLU A 253 12.41 1.20 14.98
CA GLU A 253 13.57 1.17 15.91
C GLU A 253 13.14 0.99 17.35
N THR A 254 12.03 1.59 17.78
CA THR A 254 11.52 1.50 19.16
C THR A 254 10.41 0.47 19.32
N GLY A 255 9.71 0.17 18.23
CA GLY A 255 8.54 -0.70 18.23
C GLY A 255 7.25 0.00 18.69
N GLU A 256 7.27 1.32 18.80
CA GLU A 256 6.14 2.12 19.28
C GLU A 256 5.10 2.35 18.18
N PHE A 257 3.83 2.39 18.59
CA PHE A 257 2.69 2.77 17.76
C PHE A 257 2.09 4.07 18.27
N THR A 258 1.77 4.97 17.34
CA THR A 258 0.93 6.14 17.62
C THR A 258 -0.22 6.16 16.62
N GLU A 259 -1.44 6.40 17.06
CA GLU A 259 -2.62 6.34 16.21
C GLU A 259 -3.52 7.56 16.41
N TRP A 260 -4.13 8.02 15.32
CA TRP A 260 -5.07 9.15 15.31
C TRP A 260 -6.39 8.71 14.68
N LYS A 261 -7.48 8.99 15.37
CA LYS A 261 -8.82 8.80 14.82
C LYS A 261 -9.03 9.77 13.67
N THR A 262 -9.46 9.26 12.52
CA THR A 262 -9.68 10.10 11.34
C THR A 262 -10.92 11.01 11.49
N PRO A 263 -11.01 12.11 10.71
CA PRO A 263 -12.05 13.13 10.90
C PRO A 263 -13.49 12.64 10.85
N SER A 264 -13.82 11.77 9.89
CA SER A 264 -15.18 11.27 9.73
C SER A 264 -15.51 10.17 10.72
N GLU A 265 -16.70 10.18 11.29
CA GLU A 265 -17.20 9.12 12.17
C GLU A 265 -17.16 7.74 11.50
N LYS A 266 -17.55 7.69 10.22
CA LYS A 266 -17.45 6.52 9.34
C LYS A 266 -16.48 6.86 8.21
N SER A 267 -15.22 6.52 8.38
CA SER A 267 -14.14 7.00 7.56
C SER A 267 -13.71 6.02 6.45
N GLY A 268 -13.34 4.79 6.81
CA GLY A 268 -12.74 3.83 5.88
C GLY A 268 -11.51 4.39 5.15
N PRO A 269 -10.46 4.82 5.86
CA PRO A 269 -9.28 5.42 5.23
C PRO A 269 -8.56 4.37 4.38
N TYR A 270 -8.24 4.73 3.11
CA TYR A 270 -7.75 3.74 2.17
C TYR A 270 -6.45 4.16 1.48
N ALA A 271 -6.52 4.93 0.36
CA ALA A 271 -5.31 5.42 -0.30
C ALA A 271 -4.48 6.26 0.67
N MET A 272 -3.15 6.15 0.59
CA MET A 272 -2.21 6.91 1.43
C MET A 272 -0.93 7.21 0.66
N ALA A 273 -0.39 8.41 0.87
CA ALA A 273 0.94 8.83 0.42
C ALA A 273 1.54 9.82 1.42
N ALA A 274 2.87 9.91 1.44
CA ALA A 274 3.60 11.00 2.08
C ALA A 274 4.03 12.01 1.01
N ASP A 275 4.01 13.30 1.32
CA ASP A 275 4.57 14.35 0.47
C ASP A 275 6.05 14.63 0.82
N ALA A 276 6.68 15.55 0.10
CA ALA A 276 8.10 15.90 0.31
C ALA A 276 8.39 16.51 1.69
N ASN A 277 7.39 17.05 2.36
CA ASN A 277 7.49 17.63 3.71
C ASN A 277 7.24 16.59 4.81
N GLY A 278 6.99 15.32 4.45
CA GLY A 278 6.63 14.25 5.38
C GLY A 278 5.20 14.32 5.90
N ARG A 279 4.34 15.18 5.32
CA ARG A 279 2.92 15.20 5.66
C ARG A 279 2.22 13.98 5.05
N ILE A 280 1.24 13.46 5.76
CA ILE A 280 0.50 12.26 5.36
C ILE A 280 -0.81 12.66 4.70
N TRP A 281 -1.04 12.13 3.52
CA TRP A 281 -2.27 12.31 2.76
C TRP A 281 -2.97 10.97 2.62
N PHE A 282 -4.30 10.95 2.87
CA PHE A 282 -5.10 9.74 2.72
C PHE A 282 -6.52 10.09 2.26
N VAL A 283 -7.27 9.08 1.82
CA VAL A 283 -8.67 9.27 1.40
C VAL A 283 -9.59 8.48 2.31
N GLU A 284 -10.57 9.16 2.89
CA GLU A 284 -11.72 8.56 3.55
C GLU A 284 -12.73 8.12 2.48
N THR A 285 -13.04 6.83 2.42
CA THR A 285 -13.82 6.26 1.33
C THR A 285 -15.23 5.81 1.70
N TRP A 286 -15.61 5.85 2.97
CA TRP A 286 -16.97 5.54 3.40
C TRP A 286 -17.94 6.73 3.38
N PRO A 287 -17.52 8.00 3.53
CA PRO A 287 -18.41 9.11 3.20
C PRO A 287 -18.94 8.99 1.77
N GLU A 288 -20.20 9.38 1.52
CA GLU A 288 -20.83 9.35 0.20
C GLU A 288 -19.99 10.11 -0.85
N THR A 289 -19.48 11.27 -0.47
CA THR A 289 -18.38 11.93 -1.17
C THR A 289 -17.08 11.63 -0.44
N ASN A 290 -16.16 10.94 -1.12
CA ASN A 290 -14.85 10.64 -0.56
C ASN A 290 -14.10 11.95 -0.22
N LEU A 291 -13.33 11.92 0.86
CA LEU A 291 -12.59 13.09 1.36
C LEU A 291 -11.09 12.82 1.25
N LEU A 292 -10.36 13.71 0.57
CA LEU A 292 -8.91 13.77 0.63
C LEU A 292 -8.52 14.54 1.89
N VAL A 293 -7.76 13.90 2.77
CA VAL A 293 -7.38 14.44 4.09
C VAL A 293 -5.88 14.56 4.18
N GLY A 294 -5.39 15.71 4.66
CA GLY A 294 -3.99 15.99 4.97
C GLY A 294 -3.75 16.02 6.47
N PHE A 295 -2.73 15.31 6.93
CA PHE A 295 -2.29 15.24 8.31
C PHE A 295 -0.85 15.71 8.45
N ASP A 296 -0.58 16.58 9.42
CA ASP A 296 0.75 17.04 9.77
C ASP A 296 1.28 16.25 10.98
N PRO A 297 2.28 15.37 10.78
CA PRO A 297 2.83 14.58 11.87
C PRO A 297 3.53 15.40 12.97
N GLN A 298 4.06 16.59 12.64
CA GLN A 298 4.76 17.43 13.59
C GLN A 298 3.78 18.15 14.51
N ALA A 299 2.68 18.64 13.95
CA ALA A 299 1.61 19.28 14.71
C ALA A 299 0.65 18.26 15.35
N GLY A 300 0.62 17.03 14.84
CA GLY A 300 -0.34 16.00 15.23
C GLY A 300 -1.78 16.36 14.79
N THR A 301 -1.97 17.12 13.71
CA THR A 301 -3.28 17.68 13.33
C THR A 301 -3.68 17.34 11.91
N PHE A 302 -5.00 17.18 11.68
CA PHE A 302 -5.59 17.14 10.35
C PHE A 302 -5.79 18.57 9.86
N PHE A 303 -4.93 19.02 8.96
CA PHE A 303 -4.90 20.42 8.49
C PHE A 303 -5.66 20.64 7.19
N SER A 304 -6.02 19.57 6.47
CA SER A 304 -6.74 19.67 5.19
C SER A 304 -7.82 18.60 5.10
N VAL A 305 -9.00 19.02 4.63
CA VAL A 305 -10.14 18.12 4.31
C VAL A 305 -10.80 18.64 3.04
N THR A 306 -10.71 17.87 1.95
CA THR A 306 -11.21 18.28 0.63
C THR A 306 -12.12 17.23 0.03
N PRO A 307 -13.39 17.55 -0.30
CA PRO A 307 -14.27 16.65 -1.03
C PRO A 307 -13.74 16.37 -2.45
N ILE A 308 -13.81 15.10 -2.89
CA ILE A 308 -13.47 14.72 -4.26
C ILE A 308 -14.67 15.09 -5.16
N PRO A 309 -14.49 15.92 -6.21
CA PRO A 309 -15.60 16.51 -6.95
C PRO A 309 -16.59 15.51 -7.55
N SER A 310 -16.12 14.38 -8.09
CA SER A 310 -16.98 13.31 -8.63
C SER A 310 -17.60 12.40 -7.57
N GLY A 311 -17.33 12.65 -6.28
CA GLY A 311 -17.64 11.74 -5.19
C GLY A 311 -16.62 10.61 -5.00
N GLY A 312 -15.75 10.35 -5.99
CA GLY A 312 -14.66 9.35 -5.93
C GLY A 312 -15.11 7.89 -5.96
N GLY A 313 -16.26 7.55 -5.39
CA GLY A 313 -16.77 6.17 -5.22
C GLY A 313 -15.88 5.32 -4.31
N SER A 314 -14.62 5.15 -4.68
CA SER A 314 -13.55 4.62 -3.81
C SER A 314 -12.20 4.92 -4.42
N VAL A 315 -11.35 5.63 -3.70
CA VAL A 315 -9.95 5.89 -4.08
C VAL A 315 -9.06 4.91 -3.34
N ARG A 316 -8.41 3.99 -4.09
CA ARG A 316 -7.70 2.85 -3.51
C ARG A 316 -6.18 3.00 -3.44
N HIS A 317 -5.66 3.89 -4.24
CA HIS A 317 -4.22 4.16 -4.32
C HIS A 317 -3.99 5.59 -4.79
N MET A 318 -2.90 6.18 -4.34
CA MET A 318 -2.40 7.46 -4.82
C MET A 318 -0.89 7.45 -4.85
N VAL A 319 -0.33 8.31 -5.69
CA VAL A 319 1.11 8.57 -5.79
C VAL A 319 1.38 10.06 -5.66
N TYR A 320 2.47 10.39 -4.97
CA TYR A 320 2.97 11.76 -4.90
C TYR A 320 3.90 12.06 -6.09
N ASP A 321 3.66 13.16 -6.77
CA ASP A 321 4.49 13.72 -7.84
C ASP A 321 5.32 14.88 -7.28
N PRO A 322 6.61 14.67 -6.99
CA PRO A 322 7.45 15.71 -6.40
C PRO A 322 7.72 16.87 -7.37
N ASN A 323 7.65 16.63 -8.68
CA ASN A 323 7.91 17.68 -9.68
C ASN A 323 6.78 18.70 -9.78
N ARG A 324 5.54 18.28 -9.46
CA ARG A 324 4.35 19.14 -9.50
C ARG A 324 3.76 19.43 -8.12
N ASN A 325 4.40 18.94 -7.06
CA ASN A 325 3.87 18.97 -5.70
C ASN A 325 2.38 18.57 -5.66
N SER A 326 2.07 17.41 -6.21
CA SER A 326 0.69 16.96 -6.42
C SER A 326 0.52 15.49 -6.10
N LEU A 327 -0.71 15.10 -5.76
CA LEU A 327 -1.12 13.70 -5.66
C LEU A 327 -1.90 13.31 -6.91
N TRP A 328 -1.63 12.11 -7.43
CA TRP A 328 -2.39 11.52 -8.53
C TRP A 328 -3.11 10.27 -8.04
N PHE A 329 -4.39 10.10 -8.41
CA PHE A 329 -5.19 8.95 -8.04
C PHE A 329 -6.29 8.64 -9.05
N GLY A 330 -6.65 7.36 -9.17
CA GLY A 330 -7.80 6.92 -9.92
C GLY A 330 -9.03 6.77 -9.02
N THR A 331 -10.22 6.99 -9.57
CA THR A 331 -11.50 6.91 -8.84
C THR A 331 -12.41 5.82 -9.41
N ASP A 332 -13.29 5.25 -8.58
CA ASP A 332 -14.33 4.32 -9.08
C ASP A 332 -15.43 5.03 -9.88
N THR A 333 -15.48 6.37 -9.84
CA THR A 333 -16.31 7.19 -10.73
C THR A 333 -15.70 7.37 -12.12
N ASN A 334 -14.67 6.58 -12.44
CA ASN A 334 -13.99 6.49 -13.73
C ASN A 334 -13.22 7.76 -14.13
N ASN A 335 -12.59 8.43 -13.16
CA ASN A 335 -11.73 9.59 -13.40
C ASN A 335 -10.27 9.28 -13.02
N LEU A 336 -9.34 9.98 -13.66
CA LEU A 336 -8.01 10.25 -13.14
C LEU A 336 -8.07 11.63 -12.47
N ALA A 337 -7.52 11.76 -11.28
CA ALA A 337 -7.57 12.99 -10.50
C ALA A 337 -6.17 13.45 -10.09
N ARG A 338 -6.00 14.77 -9.98
CA ARG A 338 -4.82 15.43 -9.40
C ARG A 338 -5.25 16.38 -8.30
N ALA A 339 -4.63 16.27 -7.14
CA ALA A 339 -4.72 17.26 -6.07
C ALA A 339 -3.40 18.04 -5.98
N VAL A 340 -3.46 19.37 -6.05
CA VAL A 340 -2.30 20.26 -5.91
C VAL A 340 -2.10 20.53 -4.42
N LEU A 341 -0.90 20.23 -3.91
CA LEU A 341 -0.60 20.36 -2.49
C LEU A 341 -0.09 21.77 -2.12
N PRO A 342 -0.35 22.25 -0.90
CA PRO A 342 0.12 23.55 -0.41
C PRO A 342 1.61 23.58 -0.08
#